data_f6221cb2a21df0c3b19dbce44684974d
#
_entry.id   f6221cb2a21df0c3b19dbce44684974d
#
_cell.length_a   1.000
_cell.length_b   1.000
_cell.length_c   1.000
_cell.angle_alpha   90.00
_cell.angle_beta   90.00
_cell.angle_gamma   90.00
#
_symmetry.space_group_name_H-M   'P 1'
#
loop_
_entity.id
_entity.type
_entity.pdbx_description
1 polymer ?
#
loop_
_entity_poly.entity_id
_entity_poly.type
_entity_poly.pdbx_seq_one_letter_code
_entity_poly.pdbx_strand_id
1 'polypeptide(L)'
;MMTELEYKSRQNRSYKLLLLFGMISMTMMFAGLTSAFVVSKTRRDWLSNFEIPTTFYFSLVVIILCSFTFHFAKKAIIKNDRKTTTILLLTTLALGLSFVYSQFHGFYVLFDQGLVPVGPSSKITITFFYVIVMVHLAHLAGGIISLLIIIYNHFKQKYNATQYLGIELGAMYWHFLDLLWIYLFFFLYFFK
;
A
#
# COMPACT_ATOMS: atom_id res chain seq x y z
N MET A 1 -3.93 -33.56 -25.16
CA MET A 1 -4.38 -32.23 -25.58
C MET A 1 -4.90 -31.51 -24.33
N MET A 2 -4.34 -30.35 -23.93
CA MET A 2 -4.72 -29.67 -22.69
C MET A 2 -6.09 -29.02 -22.90
N THR A 3 -7.01 -29.15 -21.92
CA THR A 3 -8.34 -28.54 -22.04
C THR A 3 -8.24 -27.01 -21.82
N GLU A 4 -9.18 -26.25 -22.36
CA GLU A 4 -9.21 -24.78 -22.22
C GLU A 4 -9.30 -24.36 -20.74
N LEU A 5 -9.96 -25.16 -19.92
CA LEU A 5 -10.07 -24.97 -18.48
C LEU A 5 -8.72 -25.14 -17.76
N GLU A 6 -7.95 -26.16 -18.15
CA GLU A 6 -6.60 -26.36 -17.59
C GLU A 6 -5.65 -25.23 -17.99
N TYR A 7 -5.73 -24.73 -19.23
CA TYR A 7 -4.95 -23.59 -19.67
C TYR A 7 -5.25 -22.34 -18.85
N LYS A 8 -6.53 -21.98 -18.68
CA LYS A 8 -6.95 -20.84 -17.84
C LYS A 8 -6.51 -21.00 -16.39
N SER A 9 -6.62 -22.19 -15.82
CA SER A 9 -6.19 -22.47 -14.45
C SER A 9 -4.68 -22.27 -14.28
N ARG A 10 -3.86 -22.75 -15.20
CA ARG A 10 -2.40 -22.54 -15.20
C ARG A 10 -2.04 -21.07 -15.35
N GLN A 11 -2.70 -20.35 -16.26
CA GLN A 11 -2.49 -18.92 -16.46
C GLN A 11 -2.83 -18.12 -15.20
N ASN A 12 -3.93 -18.40 -14.53
CA ASN A 12 -4.32 -17.76 -13.27
C ASN A 12 -3.28 -18.00 -12.17
N ARG A 13 -2.73 -19.22 -12.09
CA ARG A 13 -1.65 -19.55 -11.15
C ARG A 13 -0.38 -18.78 -11.46
N SER A 14 -0.02 -18.64 -12.73
CA SER A 14 1.16 -17.87 -13.15
C SER A 14 1.06 -16.41 -12.75
N TYR A 15 -0.09 -15.74 -12.94
CA TYR A 15 -0.29 -14.36 -12.49
C TYR A 15 -0.18 -14.20 -10.99
N LYS A 16 -0.73 -15.14 -10.20
CA LYS A 16 -0.60 -15.12 -8.73
C LYS A 16 0.86 -15.29 -8.29
N LEU A 17 1.62 -16.17 -8.95
CA LEU A 17 3.04 -16.37 -8.66
C LEU A 17 3.87 -15.14 -9.01
N LEU A 18 3.64 -14.52 -10.17
CA LEU A 18 4.33 -13.28 -10.56
C LEU A 18 4.08 -12.16 -9.54
N LEU A 19 2.83 -12.00 -9.10
CA LEU A 19 2.51 -11.02 -8.06
C LEU A 19 3.21 -11.34 -6.75
N LEU A 20 3.23 -12.61 -6.33
CA LEU A 20 3.90 -13.07 -5.12
C LEU A 20 5.41 -12.75 -5.15
N PHE A 21 6.10 -13.05 -6.27
CA PHE A 21 7.51 -12.70 -6.44
C PHE A 21 7.74 -11.19 -6.37
N GLY A 22 6.85 -10.39 -6.97
CA GLY A 22 6.89 -8.93 -6.85
C GLY A 22 6.77 -8.47 -5.39
N MET A 23 5.83 -9.02 -4.62
CA MET A 23 5.64 -8.69 -3.19
C MET A 23 6.87 -9.11 -2.35
N ILE A 24 7.48 -10.26 -2.62
CA ILE A 24 8.73 -10.71 -1.96
C ILE A 24 9.85 -9.71 -2.26
N SER A 25 10.02 -9.30 -3.51
CA SER A 25 11.03 -8.30 -3.90
C SER A 25 10.83 -6.97 -3.19
N MET A 26 9.59 -6.49 -3.09
CA MET A 26 9.27 -5.27 -2.32
C MET A 26 9.60 -5.44 -0.83
N THR A 27 9.27 -6.58 -0.24
CA THR A 27 9.61 -6.87 1.17
C THR A 27 11.11 -6.80 1.40
N MET A 28 11.92 -7.37 0.51
CA MET A 28 13.39 -7.31 0.59
C MET A 28 13.91 -5.87 0.47
N MET A 29 13.35 -5.07 -0.43
CA MET A 29 13.72 -3.67 -0.58
C MET A 29 13.43 -2.87 0.71
N PHE A 30 12.24 -3.01 1.30
CA PHE A 30 11.91 -2.32 2.54
C PHE A 30 12.71 -2.85 3.73
N ALA A 31 13.03 -4.14 3.78
CA ALA A 31 13.94 -4.71 4.78
C ALA A 31 15.34 -4.07 4.68
N GLY A 32 15.85 -3.85 3.47
CA GLY A 32 17.09 -3.12 3.24
C GLY A 32 17.04 -1.67 3.72
N LEU A 33 15.97 -0.93 3.41
CA LEU A 33 15.79 0.46 3.85
C LEU A 33 15.69 0.57 5.38
N THR A 34 14.92 -0.30 6.02
CA THR A 34 14.77 -0.32 7.49
C THR A 34 16.06 -0.76 8.18
N SER A 35 16.82 -1.70 7.62
CA SER A 35 18.15 -2.07 8.09
C SER A 35 19.12 -0.89 8.00
N ALA A 36 19.17 -0.19 6.87
CA ALA A 36 20.00 1.00 6.69
C ALA A 36 19.63 2.11 7.69
N PHE A 37 18.34 2.30 7.98
CA PHE A 37 17.86 3.23 9.00
C PHE A 37 18.43 2.87 10.38
N VAL A 38 18.37 1.61 10.80
CA VAL A 38 18.87 1.15 12.10
C VAL A 38 20.39 1.34 12.21
N VAL A 39 21.16 0.97 11.18
CA VAL A 39 22.61 1.14 11.16
C VAL A 39 23.01 2.61 11.23
N SER A 40 22.21 3.49 10.66
CA SER A 40 22.48 4.94 10.66
C SER A 40 22.30 5.62 12.02
N LYS A 41 21.76 4.94 13.05
CA LYS A 41 21.62 5.48 14.42
C LYS A 41 22.92 5.89 15.08
N THR A 42 24.05 5.32 14.67
CA THR A 42 25.38 5.64 15.21
C THR A 42 25.95 6.95 14.68
N ARG A 43 25.30 7.59 13.72
CA ARG A 43 25.77 8.84 13.11
C ARG A 43 25.55 10.04 14.03
N ARG A 44 26.45 11.03 13.93
CA ARG A 44 26.39 12.27 14.73
C ARG A 44 25.21 13.17 14.37
N ASP A 45 24.69 13.05 13.15
CA ASP A 45 23.54 13.80 12.61
C ASP A 45 22.20 13.08 12.84
N TRP A 46 22.19 12.04 13.71
CA TRP A 46 20.98 11.35 14.10
C TRP A 46 20.12 12.20 15.03
N LEU A 47 18.82 12.29 14.73
CA LEU A 47 17.81 12.95 15.56
C LEU A 47 16.99 11.89 16.28
N SER A 48 17.15 11.79 17.60
CA SER A 48 16.53 10.74 18.43
C SER A 48 15.15 11.09 18.98
N ASN A 49 14.73 12.35 18.92
CA ASN A 49 13.49 12.80 19.56
C ASN A 49 12.69 13.71 18.63
N PHE A 50 12.12 13.15 17.54
CA PHE A 50 11.11 13.87 16.77
C PHE A 50 9.73 13.22 16.99
N GLU A 51 8.69 14.04 17.01
CA GLU A 51 7.33 13.56 17.14
C GLU A 51 6.76 13.23 15.77
N ILE A 52 6.20 12.03 15.63
CA ILE A 52 5.49 11.65 14.41
C ILE A 52 4.16 12.42 14.39
N PRO A 53 3.86 13.18 13.33
CA PRO A 53 2.60 13.90 13.22
C PRO A 53 1.36 13.01 13.41
N THR A 54 0.32 13.53 14.04
CA THR A 54 -0.92 12.80 14.32
C THR A 54 -1.62 12.28 13.07
N THR A 55 -1.36 12.88 11.90
CA THR A 55 -1.86 12.45 10.60
C THR A 55 -1.43 11.03 10.22
N PHE A 56 -0.25 10.58 10.69
CA PHE A 56 0.22 9.21 10.45
C PHE A 56 -0.58 8.17 11.26
N TYR A 57 -1.04 8.52 12.47
CA TYR A 57 -1.95 7.65 13.24
C TYR A 57 -3.32 7.55 12.59
N PHE A 58 -3.84 8.67 12.07
CA PHE A 58 -5.08 8.67 11.29
C PHE A 58 -4.95 7.78 10.05
N SER A 59 -3.82 7.86 9.33
CA SER A 59 -3.58 7.04 8.15
C SER A 59 -3.56 5.54 8.46
N LEU A 60 -3.11 5.14 9.66
CA LEU A 60 -3.15 3.74 10.10
C LEU A 60 -4.59 3.21 10.21
N VAL A 61 -5.50 4.01 10.74
CA VAL A 61 -6.93 3.63 10.83
C VAL A 61 -7.53 3.54 9.42
N VAL A 62 -7.25 4.53 8.57
CA VAL A 62 -7.77 4.58 7.19
C VAL A 62 -7.35 3.35 6.38
N ILE A 63 -6.07 2.92 6.48
CA ILE A 63 -5.57 1.78 5.71
C ILE A 63 -6.21 0.46 6.16
N ILE A 64 -6.46 0.30 7.47
CA ILE A 64 -7.17 -0.88 8.00
C ILE A 64 -8.60 -0.92 7.45
N LEU A 65 -9.31 0.19 7.45
CA LEU A 65 -10.66 0.28 6.85
C LEU A 65 -10.63 -0.03 5.36
N CYS A 66 -9.60 0.44 4.64
CA CYS A 66 -9.39 0.17 3.22
C CYS A 66 -9.25 -1.34 2.95
N SER A 67 -8.47 -2.04 3.80
CA SER A 67 -8.31 -3.49 3.73
C SER A 67 -9.65 -4.22 3.88
N PHE A 68 -10.46 -3.84 4.87
CA PHE A 68 -11.78 -4.43 5.08
C PHE A 68 -12.73 -4.18 3.89
N THR A 69 -12.80 -2.96 3.37
CA THR A 69 -13.68 -2.64 2.24
C THR A 69 -13.30 -3.44 1.00
N PHE A 70 -12.02 -3.59 0.69
CA PHE A 70 -11.59 -4.41 -0.45
C PHE A 70 -11.87 -5.90 -0.24
N HIS A 71 -11.67 -6.42 0.97
CA HIS A 71 -12.00 -7.79 1.30
C HIS A 71 -13.50 -8.10 1.08
N PHE A 72 -14.38 -7.20 1.53
CA PHE A 72 -15.82 -7.34 1.30
C PHE A 72 -16.20 -7.16 -0.16
N ALA A 73 -15.51 -6.30 -0.93
CA ALA A 73 -15.72 -6.17 -2.37
C ALA A 73 -15.45 -7.50 -3.10
N LYS A 74 -14.36 -8.19 -2.74
CA LYS A 74 -14.06 -9.54 -3.26
C LYS A 74 -15.17 -10.53 -2.89
N LYS A 75 -15.68 -10.52 -1.66
CA LYS A 75 -16.79 -11.41 -1.25
C LYS A 75 -18.10 -11.11 -1.99
N ALA A 76 -18.39 -9.85 -2.22
CA ALA A 76 -19.62 -9.41 -2.92
C ALA A 76 -19.62 -9.88 -4.38
N ILE A 77 -18.51 -9.78 -5.11
CA ILE A 77 -18.44 -10.23 -6.51
C ILE A 77 -18.60 -11.74 -6.63
N ILE A 78 -18.08 -12.53 -5.68
CA ILE A 78 -18.26 -13.99 -5.65
C ILE A 78 -19.74 -14.35 -5.49
N LYS A 79 -20.50 -13.53 -4.74
CA LYS A 79 -21.96 -13.66 -4.60
C LYS A 79 -22.76 -13.05 -5.78
N ASN A 80 -22.05 -12.56 -6.79
CA ASN A 80 -22.62 -11.86 -7.97
C ASN A 80 -23.42 -10.58 -7.61
N ASP A 81 -23.19 -10.00 -6.42
CA ASP A 81 -23.78 -8.73 -6.00
C ASP A 81 -22.94 -7.56 -6.54
N ARG A 82 -23.30 -7.11 -7.74
CA ARG A 82 -22.58 -6.07 -8.46
C ARG A 82 -22.72 -4.69 -7.82
N LYS A 83 -23.89 -4.38 -7.24
CA LYS A 83 -24.13 -3.07 -6.62
C LYS A 83 -23.23 -2.89 -5.41
N THR A 84 -23.24 -3.86 -4.50
CA THR A 84 -22.37 -3.85 -3.31
C THR A 84 -20.89 -3.85 -3.70
N THR A 85 -20.49 -4.61 -4.72
CA THR A 85 -19.10 -4.61 -5.22
C THR A 85 -18.70 -3.22 -5.72
N THR A 86 -19.54 -2.54 -6.50
CA THR A 86 -19.24 -1.18 -6.99
C THR A 86 -19.06 -0.19 -5.84
N ILE A 87 -19.98 -0.18 -4.88
CA ILE A 87 -19.92 0.72 -3.73
C ILE A 87 -18.63 0.47 -2.94
N LEU A 88 -18.30 -0.78 -2.64
CA LEU A 88 -17.11 -1.13 -1.87
C LEU A 88 -15.81 -0.79 -2.60
N LEU A 89 -15.72 -1.00 -3.92
CA LEU A 89 -14.54 -0.61 -4.70
C LEU A 89 -14.34 0.91 -4.73
N LEU A 90 -15.43 1.68 -4.89
CA LEU A 90 -15.37 3.15 -4.86
C LEU A 90 -15.01 3.66 -3.46
N THR A 91 -15.55 3.05 -2.40
CA THR A 91 -15.18 3.36 -1.01
C THR A 91 -13.70 3.07 -0.76
N THR A 92 -13.19 1.94 -1.26
CA THR A 92 -11.76 1.60 -1.18
C THR A 92 -10.90 2.66 -1.88
N LEU A 93 -11.32 3.12 -3.07
CA LEU A 93 -10.62 4.19 -3.78
C LEU A 93 -10.61 5.50 -3.00
N ALA A 94 -11.76 5.90 -2.44
CA ALA A 94 -11.88 7.13 -1.64
C ALA A 94 -11.00 7.06 -0.39
N LEU A 95 -10.98 5.93 0.32
CA LEU A 95 -10.09 5.71 1.47
C LEU A 95 -8.62 5.73 1.06
N GLY A 96 -8.24 5.10 -0.06
CA GLY A 96 -6.88 5.13 -0.58
C GLY A 96 -6.41 6.55 -0.91
N LEU A 97 -7.25 7.37 -1.53
CA LEU A 97 -6.94 8.79 -1.79
C LEU A 97 -6.85 9.60 -0.50
N SER A 98 -7.72 9.34 0.48
CA SER A 98 -7.67 9.95 1.82
C SER A 98 -6.37 9.61 2.54
N PHE A 99 -5.89 8.37 2.41
CA PHE A 99 -4.58 7.95 2.92
C PHE A 99 -3.45 8.76 2.28
N VAL A 100 -3.41 8.86 0.94
CA VAL A 100 -2.40 9.66 0.22
C VAL A 100 -2.40 11.11 0.70
N TYR A 101 -3.59 11.71 0.79
CA TYR A 101 -3.73 13.07 1.30
C TYR A 101 -3.16 13.22 2.72
N SER A 102 -3.46 12.28 3.63
CA SER A 102 -2.95 12.33 4.99
C SER A 102 -1.42 12.22 5.07
N GLN A 103 -0.78 11.47 4.15
CA GLN A 103 0.68 11.38 4.08
C GLN A 103 1.30 12.71 3.65
N PHE A 104 0.79 13.34 2.59
CA PHE A 104 1.29 14.65 2.16
C PHE A 104 1.05 15.74 3.20
N HIS A 105 -0.09 15.71 3.89
CA HIS A 105 -0.33 16.62 5.01
C HIS A 105 0.65 16.39 6.16
N GLY A 106 0.99 15.12 6.46
CA GLY A 106 2.03 14.78 7.44
C GLY A 106 3.40 15.33 7.06
N PHE A 107 3.78 15.24 5.78
CA PHE A 107 5.01 15.86 5.28
C PHE A 107 5.00 17.38 5.40
N TYR A 108 3.87 18.01 5.10
CA TYR A 108 3.72 19.45 5.26
C TYR A 108 3.96 19.89 6.73
N VAL A 109 3.38 19.16 7.70
CA VAL A 109 3.58 19.44 9.13
C VAL A 109 5.05 19.29 9.53
N LEU A 110 5.75 18.24 9.06
CA LEU A 110 7.18 18.06 9.32
C LEU A 110 8.02 19.18 8.69
N PHE A 111 7.67 19.60 7.49
CA PHE A 111 8.37 20.69 6.79
C PHE A 111 8.21 22.02 7.54
N ASP A 112 7.01 22.33 8.05
CA ASP A 112 6.71 23.52 8.84
C ASP A 112 7.49 23.56 10.17
N GLN A 113 7.78 22.39 10.75
CA GLN A 113 8.66 22.22 11.91
C GLN A 113 10.16 22.35 11.57
N GLY A 114 10.52 22.64 10.34
CA GLY A 114 11.91 22.72 9.88
C GLY A 114 12.59 21.37 9.69
N LEU A 115 11.84 20.25 9.74
CA LEU A 115 12.33 18.90 9.53
C LEU A 115 12.34 18.56 8.04
N VAL A 116 13.34 19.07 7.34
CA VAL A 116 13.49 18.92 5.89
C VAL A 116 14.29 17.67 5.52
N PRO A 117 13.93 16.97 4.41
CA PRO A 117 14.63 15.75 4.00
C PRO A 117 16.00 16.00 3.38
N VAL A 118 16.24 17.20 2.83
CA VAL A 118 17.47 17.57 2.10
C VAL A 118 17.86 19.01 2.45
N GLY A 119 19.15 19.29 2.54
CA GLY A 119 19.69 20.64 2.81
C GLY A 119 20.68 20.66 3.96
N PRO A 120 21.27 21.84 4.25
CA PRO A 120 22.31 21.98 5.28
C PRO A 120 21.81 21.65 6.71
N SER A 121 20.51 21.82 6.96
CA SER A 121 19.86 21.53 8.26
C SER A 121 19.22 20.14 8.31
N SER A 122 19.31 19.34 7.22
CA SER A 122 18.71 18.01 7.19
C SER A 122 19.37 17.07 8.20
N LYS A 123 18.54 16.21 8.79
CA LYS A 123 18.97 15.13 9.70
C LYS A 123 18.75 13.79 9.01
N ILE A 124 19.71 12.90 9.13
CA ILE A 124 19.66 11.58 8.46
C ILE A 124 18.40 10.79 8.82
N THR A 125 17.96 10.87 10.08
CA THR A 125 16.69 10.25 10.54
C THR A 125 15.49 10.71 9.71
N ILE A 126 15.39 12.02 9.49
CA ILE A 126 14.29 12.64 8.75
C ILE A 126 14.39 12.28 7.26
N THR A 127 15.59 12.31 6.69
CA THR A 127 15.82 11.88 5.31
C THR A 127 15.32 10.44 5.08
N PHE A 128 15.71 9.50 5.94
CA PHE A 128 15.24 8.11 5.85
C PHE A 128 13.73 7.99 6.06
N PHE A 129 13.16 8.75 6.99
CA PHE A 129 11.70 8.77 7.21
C PHE A 129 10.98 9.14 5.90
N TYR A 130 11.37 10.27 5.27
CA TYR A 130 10.79 10.69 3.99
C TYR A 130 11.00 9.64 2.89
N VAL A 131 12.20 9.08 2.76
CA VAL A 131 12.50 8.08 1.72
C VAL A 131 11.61 6.84 1.89
N ILE A 132 11.53 6.28 3.09
CA ILE A 132 10.73 5.07 3.35
C ILE A 132 9.25 5.31 3.03
N VAL A 133 8.69 6.43 3.49
CA VAL A 133 7.29 6.78 3.25
C VAL A 133 7.03 7.07 1.77
N MET A 134 7.92 7.79 1.08
CA MET A 134 7.77 8.11 -0.35
C MET A 134 7.88 6.86 -1.23
N VAL A 135 8.76 5.94 -0.91
CA VAL A 135 8.87 4.66 -1.63
C VAL A 135 7.58 3.84 -1.43
N HIS A 136 7.02 3.83 -0.21
CA HIS A 136 5.71 3.20 0.02
C HIS A 136 4.60 3.87 -0.79
N LEU A 137 4.54 5.20 -0.83
CA LEU A 137 3.57 5.95 -1.64
C LEU A 137 3.71 5.66 -3.15
N ALA A 138 4.93 5.46 -3.66
CA ALA A 138 5.14 5.08 -5.05
C ALA A 138 4.52 3.69 -5.36
N HIS A 139 4.64 2.72 -4.45
CA HIS A 139 3.99 1.41 -4.59
C HIS A 139 2.46 1.51 -4.44
N LEU A 140 1.99 2.35 -3.54
CA LEU A 140 0.57 2.63 -3.38
C LEU A 140 -0.02 3.30 -4.63
N ALA A 141 0.71 4.18 -5.30
CA ALA A 141 0.28 4.74 -6.60
C ALA A 141 0.05 3.63 -7.64
N GLY A 142 0.95 2.64 -7.71
CA GLY A 142 0.72 1.42 -8.50
C GLY A 142 -0.53 0.64 -8.08
N GLY A 143 -0.81 0.57 -6.77
CA GLY A 143 -2.04 0.00 -6.22
C GLY A 143 -3.30 0.75 -6.66
N ILE A 144 -3.27 2.09 -6.60
CA ILE A 144 -4.38 2.94 -7.05
C ILE A 144 -4.63 2.75 -8.55
N ILE A 145 -3.58 2.72 -9.37
CA ILE A 145 -3.71 2.47 -10.81
C ILE A 145 -4.35 1.09 -11.05
N SER A 146 -3.90 0.06 -10.35
CA SER A 146 -4.49 -1.27 -10.46
C SER A 146 -5.96 -1.30 -10.04
N LEU A 147 -6.33 -0.58 -8.98
CA LEU A 147 -7.71 -0.45 -8.51
C LEU A 147 -8.59 0.28 -9.54
N LEU A 148 -8.09 1.34 -10.17
CA LEU A 148 -8.79 2.04 -11.26
C LEU A 148 -9.06 1.11 -12.44
N ILE A 149 -8.08 0.29 -12.83
CA ILE A 149 -8.25 -0.73 -13.88
C ILE A 149 -9.31 -1.77 -13.49
N ILE A 150 -9.32 -2.20 -12.22
CA ILE A 150 -10.32 -3.13 -11.70
C ILE A 150 -11.72 -2.51 -11.76
N ILE A 151 -11.89 -1.27 -11.31
CA ILE A 151 -13.16 -0.53 -11.35
C ILE A 151 -13.64 -0.39 -12.80
N TYR A 152 -12.76 0.00 -13.72
CA TYR A 152 -13.08 0.11 -15.13
C TYR A 152 -13.55 -1.22 -15.74
N ASN A 153 -12.85 -2.33 -15.46
CA ASN A 153 -13.24 -3.65 -15.93
C ASN A 153 -14.53 -4.16 -15.27
N HIS A 154 -14.78 -3.76 -14.02
CA HIS A 154 -16.03 -4.05 -13.32
C HIS A 154 -17.23 -3.37 -13.99
N PHE A 155 -17.12 -2.09 -14.35
CA PHE A 155 -18.14 -1.38 -15.11
C PHE A 155 -18.37 -1.98 -16.51
N LYS A 156 -17.32 -2.47 -17.17
CA LYS A 156 -17.41 -3.23 -18.43
C LYS A 156 -17.96 -4.65 -18.27
N GLN A 157 -18.42 -5.02 -17.07
CA GLN A 157 -19.02 -6.33 -16.78
C GLN A 157 -18.09 -7.53 -17.06
N LYS A 158 -16.77 -7.33 -17.06
CA LYS A 158 -15.79 -8.40 -17.28
C LYS A 158 -15.64 -9.34 -16.07
N TYR A 159 -16.11 -8.93 -14.89
CA TYR A 159 -16.04 -9.74 -13.67
C TYR A 159 -17.42 -10.31 -13.33
N ASN A 160 -17.42 -11.57 -12.91
CA ASN A 160 -18.57 -12.31 -12.42
C ASN A 160 -18.13 -13.31 -11.33
N ALA A 161 -19.08 -14.10 -10.80
CA ALA A 161 -18.78 -15.07 -9.73
C ALA A 161 -17.71 -16.12 -10.10
N THR A 162 -17.48 -16.38 -11.39
CA THR A 162 -16.49 -17.36 -11.87
C THR A 162 -15.22 -16.73 -12.44
N GLN A 163 -15.26 -15.47 -12.83
CA GLN A 163 -14.15 -14.74 -13.46
C GLN A 163 -13.89 -13.44 -12.69
N TYR A 164 -13.17 -13.50 -11.59
CA TYR A 164 -12.83 -12.37 -10.72
C TYR A 164 -11.33 -12.25 -10.41
N LEU A 165 -10.47 -12.89 -11.23
CA LEU A 165 -9.02 -12.94 -10.99
C LEU A 165 -8.42 -11.54 -10.77
N GLY A 166 -8.82 -10.53 -11.56
CA GLY A 166 -8.30 -9.17 -11.39
C GLY A 166 -8.61 -8.57 -10.02
N ILE A 167 -9.83 -8.77 -9.51
CA ILE A 167 -10.22 -8.33 -8.16
C ILE A 167 -9.44 -9.12 -7.10
N GLU A 168 -9.20 -10.41 -7.31
CA GLU A 168 -8.42 -11.24 -6.39
C GLU A 168 -6.96 -10.79 -6.32
N LEU A 169 -6.30 -10.57 -7.46
CA LEU A 169 -4.93 -10.06 -7.52
C LEU A 169 -4.83 -8.67 -6.91
N GLY A 170 -5.76 -7.78 -7.22
CA GLY A 170 -5.83 -6.46 -6.62
C GLY A 170 -5.99 -6.51 -5.10
N ALA A 171 -6.88 -7.36 -4.58
CA ALA A 171 -7.07 -7.53 -3.14
C ALA A 171 -5.78 -8.06 -2.46
N MET A 172 -5.10 -9.04 -3.06
CA MET A 172 -3.82 -9.56 -2.53
C MET A 172 -2.76 -8.45 -2.44
N TYR A 173 -2.66 -7.63 -3.49
CA TYR A 173 -1.69 -6.52 -3.54
C TYR A 173 -2.01 -5.43 -2.50
N TRP A 174 -3.28 -5.03 -2.37
CA TRP A 174 -3.71 -4.04 -1.39
C TRP A 174 -3.48 -4.51 0.04
N HIS A 175 -3.90 -5.72 0.38
CA HIS A 175 -3.64 -6.27 1.72
C HIS A 175 -2.16 -6.34 2.05
N PHE A 176 -1.31 -6.63 1.05
CA PHE A 176 0.14 -6.59 1.22
C PHE A 176 0.64 -5.16 1.52
N LEU A 177 0.18 -4.14 0.76
CA LEU A 177 0.55 -2.74 1.01
C LEU A 177 0.05 -2.26 2.37
N ASP A 178 -1.17 -2.62 2.77
CA ASP A 178 -1.75 -2.28 4.06
C ASP A 178 -0.91 -2.86 5.21
N LEU A 179 -0.55 -4.14 5.11
CA LEU A 179 0.29 -4.81 6.09
C LEU A 179 1.70 -4.22 6.14
N LEU A 180 2.26 -3.89 4.97
CA LEU A 180 3.55 -3.24 4.86
C LEU A 180 3.54 -1.86 5.54
N TRP A 181 2.45 -1.06 5.35
CA TRP A 181 2.32 0.23 6.04
C TRP A 181 2.24 0.07 7.56
N ILE A 182 1.48 -0.88 8.06
CA ILE A 182 1.40 -1.20 9.50
C ILE A 182 2.80 -1.52 10.04
N TYR A 183 3.56 -2.37 9.34
CA TYR A 183 4.95 -2.68 9.70
C TYR A 183 5.83 -1.43 9.72
N LEU A 184 5.81 -0.61 8.65
CA LEU A 184 6.62 0.60 8.54
C LEU A 184 6.26 1.63 9.61
N PHE A 185 4.98 1.82 9.89
CA PHE A 185 4.52 2.75 10.93
C PHE A 185 5.05 2.34 12.31
N PHE A 186 4.88 1.08 12.72
CA PHE A 186 5.39 0.60 13.99
C PHE A 186 6.91 0.60 14.02
N PHE A 187 7.58 0.23 12.94
CA PHE A 187 9.03 0.32 12.83
C PHE A 187 9.50 1.76 13.08
N LEU A 188 8.98 2.75 12.36
CA LEU A 188 9.34 4.15 12.53
C LEU A 188 8.98 4.68 13.92
N TYR A 189 7.90 4.21 14.52
CA TYR A 189 7.48 4.59 15.87
C TYR A 189 8.46 4.11 16.95
N PHE A 190 8.92 2.87 16.87
CA PHE A 190 9.80 2.28 17.90
C PHE A 190 11.28 2.59 17.68
N PHE A 191 11.70 2.80 16.44
CA PHE A 191 13.11 2.95 16.08
C PHE A 191 13.55 4.39 15.81
N LYS A 192 12.66 5.37 15.88
CA LYS A 192 12.99 6.80 15.72
C LYS A 192 13.93 7.31 16.83
#